data_db4076a1eb20ea0c89bda23c52637661
#
_entry.id   db4076a1eb20ea0c89bda23c52637661
#
_cell.length_a   1.000
_cell.length_b   1.000
_cell.length_c   1.000
_cell.angle_alpha   90.00
_cell.angle_beta   90.00
_cell.angle_gamma   90.00
#
_symmetry.space_group_name_H-M   'P 1'
#
loop_
_entity.id
_entity.type
_entity.pdbx_description
1 polymer ?
#
loop_
_entity_poly.entity_id
_entity_poly.type
_entity_poly.pdbx_seq_one_letter_code
_entity_poly.pdbx_strand_id
1 'polypeptide(L)'
;MKIPAHAKYQIIYDTMQKNDNLLNVAAMCEIAGVSRSGYYHYLSTEDQRMEREERDRQDFLLILKAYQYRGYHKGARSIYMRLLHMEPPIVMNIKKIRRLMKKYNLQCPIRKANTYRRMAKAMATAYTAPNIVNREFEEHGPRKILLTDITYIINEKAPRCYMSTIIDACTKELLSWVLSESLEIDFVLETVKQLIEKHGTDLSTETLIHSDQGSHYTSIKFIQLLKDNELRQSMSRRANCWDNAPQESFFGHMKDELDLSECYSYEEILNAVRDWTEYYNTERYQWDLARLSPVEYYQYMTTGIYPLIIPKAKGENNQSEASL
;
A
#
# COMPACT_ATOMS: atom_id res chain seq x y z
N MET A 1 28.43 -18.31 -17.15
CA MET A 1 27.62 -18.37 -15.93
C MET A 1 28.28 -19.33 -14.95
N LYS A 2 28.69 -18.94 -13.73
CA LYS A 2 29.36 -19.87 -12.79
C LYS A 2 28.28 -20.73 -12.09
N ILE A 3 28.35 -22.04 -12.21
CA ILE A 3 27.50 -22.99 -11.54
C ILE A 3 27.77 -22.90 -10.03
N PRO A 4 26.75 -22.70 -9.15
CA PRO A 4 26.96 -22.62 -7.71
C PRO A 4 27.38 -23.97 -7.12
N ALA A 5 28.12 -23.94 -5.99
CA ALA A 5 28.74 -25.14 -5.42
C ALA A 5 27.73 -26.26 -5.08
N HIS A 6 26.54 -25.89 -4.53
CA HIS A 6 25.51 -26.87 -4.20
C HIS A 6 24.98 -27.62 -5.43
N ALA A 7 24.82 -26.94 -6.56
CA ALA A 7 24.41 -27.62 -7.81
C ALA A 7 25.49 -28.58 -8.35
N LYS A 8 26.78 -28.25 -8.13
CA LYS A 8 27.90 -29.15 -8.48
C LYS A 8 27.90 -30.38 -7.57
N TYR A 9 27.63 -30.22 -6.25
CA TYR A 9 27.52 -31.35 -5.33
C TYR A 9 26.34 -32.27 -5.68
N GLN A 10 25.20 -31.74 -6.10
CA GLN A 10 24.11 -32.54 -6.58
C GLN A 10 24.44 -33.34 -7.82
N ILE A 11 25.12 -32.72 -8.81
CA ILE A 11 25.55 -33.40 -10.01
C ILE A 11 26.54 -34.53 -9.66
N ILE A 12 27.50 -34.33 -8.73
CA ILE A 12 28.42 -35.35 -8.27
C ILE A 12 27.64 -36.50 -7.65
N TYR A 13 26.68 -36.22 -6.76
CA TYR A 13 25.83 -37.23 -6.10
C TYR A 13 25.07 -38.06 -7.14
N ASP A 14 24.35 -37.40 -8.05
CA ASP A 14 23.54 -38.06 -9.07
C ASP A 14 24.40 -38.90 -10.00
N THR A 15 25.65 -38.47 -10.28
CA THR A 15 26.60 -39.24 -11.13
C THR A 15 27.17 -40.45 -10.39
N MET A 16 27.40 -40.32 -9.06
CA MET A 16 27.86 -41.46 -8.22
C MET A 16 26.82 -42.58 -8.14
N GLN A 17 25.53 -42.28 -8.30
CA GLN A 17 24.45 -43.28 -8.31
C GLN A 17 24.31 -44.04 -9.63
N LYS A 18 25.02 -43.62 -10.68
CA LYS A 18 24.97 -44.30 -12.00
C LYS A 18 25.86 -45.49 -12.01
N ASN A 19 25.37 -46.63 -12.55
CA ASN A 19 26.08 -47.89 -12.64
C ASN A 19 27.29 -47.87 -13.60
N ASP A 20 27.35 -46.90 -14.52
CA ASP A 20 28.41 -46.74 -15.52
C ASP A 20 29.49 -45.72 -15.09
N ASN A 21 29.38 -45.21 -13.85
CA ASN A 21 30.37 -44.26 -13.34
C ASN A 21 31.68 -44.94 -12.93
N LEU A 22 32.78 -44.56 -13.60
CA LEU A 22 34.13 -45.04 -13.34
C LEU A 22 34.95 -44.12 -12.40
N LEU A 23 34.42 -42.93 -12.08
CA LEU A 23 35.15 -41.94 -11.31
C LEU A 23 34.76 -42.00 -9.81
N ASN A 24 35.76 -41.85 -8.95
CA ASN A 24 35.53 -41.71 -7.51
C ASN A 24 35.18 -40.25 -7.12
N VAL A 25 34.68 -40.06 -5.89
CA VAL A 25 34.30 -38.73 -5.37
C VAL A 25 35.46 -37.74 -5.42
N ALA A 26 36.73 -38.19 -5.24
CA ALA A 26 37.87 -37.29 -5.25
C ALA A 26 38.09 -36.68 -6.63
N ALA A 27 38.09 -37.50 -7.66
CA ALA A 27 38.25 -37.07 -9.05
C ALA A 27 37.12 -36.17 -9.53
N MET A 28 35.87 -36.51 -9.14
CA MET A 28 34.71 -35.69 -9.49
C MET A 28 34.72 -34.33 -8.82
N CYS A 29 35.12 -34.24 -7.56
CA CYS A 29 35.27 -32.98 -6.84
C CYS A 29 36.36 -32.10 -7.48
N GLU A 30 37.46 -32.70 -7.90
CA GLU A 30 38.57 -32.02 -8.60
C GLU A 30 38.10 -31.46 -9.95
N ILE A 31 37.45 -32.27 -10.79
CA ILE A 31 36.89 -31.88 -12.09
C ILE A 31 35.86 -30.73 -11.89
N ALA A 32 34.99 -30.83 -10.89
CA ALA A 32 33.97 -29.81 -10.59
C ALA A 32 34.55 -28.55 -9.91
N GLY A 33 35.81 -28.57 -9.47
CA GLY A 33 36.44 -27.46 -8.74
C GLY A 33 35.77 -27.17 -7.42
N VAL A 34 35.49 -28.23 -6.61
CA VAL A 34 34.89 -28.15 -5.27
C VAL A 34 35.66 -29.02 -4.27
N SER A 35 35.55 -28.70 -2.97
CA SER A 35 36.21 -29.50 -1.93
C SER A 35 35.45 -30.77 -1.59
N ARG A 36 36.17 -31.87 -1.29
CA ARG A 36 35.58 -33.12 -0.81
C ARG A 36 34.86 -32.93 0.52
N SER A 37 35.42 -32.17 1.45
CA SER A 37 34.77 -31.84 2.73
C SER A 37 33.44 -31.11 2.53
N GLY A 38 33.37 -30.17 1.58
CA GLY A 38 32.13 -29.48 1.21
C GLY A 38 31.09 -30.45 0.63
N TYR A 39 31.50 -31.44 -0.17
CA TYR A 39 30.60 -32.46 -0.70
C TYR A 39 30.01 -33.34 0.43
N TYR A 40 30.84 -33.87 1.33
CA TYR A 40 30.33 -34.67 2.45
C TYR A 40 29.51 -33.87 3.42
N HIS A 41 29.85 -32.61 3.68
CA HIS A 41 29.00 -31.69 4.45
C HIS A 41 27.64 -31.45 3.75
N TYR A 42 27.66 -31.31 2.43
CA TYR A 42 26.43 -31.20 1.65
C TYR A 42 25.53 -32.43 1.85
N LEU A 43 26.08 -33.65 1.83
CA LEU A 43 25.30 -34.87 2.06
C LEU A 43 24.80 -34.97 3.51
N SER A 44 25.67 -34.74 4.50
CA SER A 44 25.30 -34.84 5.92
C SER A 44 24.26 -33.80 6.38
N THR A 45 24.02 -32.75 5.58
CA THR A 45 23.02 -31.71 5.88
C THR A 45 21.77 -31.84 5.02
N GLU A 46 21.54 -32.99 4.39
CA GLU A 46 20.39 -33.19 3.50
C GLU A 46 19.06 -33.00 4.22
N ASP A 47 18.86 -33.67 5.36
CA ASP A 47 17.64 -33.55 6.17
C ASP A 47 17.38 -32.09 6.60
N GLN A 48 18.42 -31.38 7.01
CA GLN A 48 18.31 -29.96 7.39
C GLN A 48 17.93 -29.07 6.20
N ARG A 49 18.38 -29.42 5.00
CA ARG A 49 17.98 -28.70 3.79
C ARG A 49 16.52 -28.98 3.42
N MET A 50 16.10 -30.24 3.52
CA MET A 50 14.71 -30.63 3.28
C MET A 50 13.76 -29.98 4.27
N GLU A 51 14.09 -29.99 5.57
CA GLU A 51 13.29 -29.28 6.58
C GLU A 51 13.21 -27.76 6.33
N ARG A 52 14.33 -27.17 5.89
CA ARG A 52 14.34 -25.73 5.55
C ARG A 52 13.48 -25.44 4.33
N GLU A 53 13.53 -26.31 3.32
CA GLU A 53 12.73 -26.18 2.12
C GLU A 53 11.23 -26.32 2.44
N GLU A 54 10.86 -27.30 3.27
CA GLU A 54 9.47 -27.47 3.69
C GLU A 54 8.98 -26.27 4.53
N ARG A 55 9.80 -25.76 5.45
CA ARG A 55 9.49 -24.53 6.18
C ARG A 55 9.35 -23.33 5.23
N ASP A 56 10.22 -23.20 4.25
CA ASP A 56 10.11 -22.14 3.23
C ASP A 56 8.82 -22.27 2.42
N ARG A 57 8.39 -23.49 2.10
CA ARG A 57 7.15 -23.77 1.39
C ARG A 57 5.93 -23.39 2.22
N GLN A 58 5.90 -23.77 3.50
CA GLN A 58 4.80 -23.40 4.40
C GLN A 58 4.72 -21.90 4.61
N ASP A 59 5.84 -21.23 4.85
CA ASP A 59 5.91 -19.79 4.95
C ASP A 59 5.43 -19.09 3.65
N PHE A 60 5.78 -19.67 2.50
CA PHE A 60 5.32 -19.12 1.21
C PHE A 60 3.81 -19.26 1.01
N LEU A 61 3.18 -20.33 1.48
CA LEU A 61 1.72 -20.48 1.43
C LEU A 61 1.02 -19.36 2.24
N LEU A 62 1.57 -18.97 3.38
CA LEU A 62 1.07 -17.83 4.16
C LEU A 62 1.24 -16.51 3.41
N ILE A 63 2.39 -16.31 2.77
CA ILE A 63 2.65 -15.15 1.90
C ILE A 63 1.65 -15.12 0.73
N LEU A 64 1.39 -16.26 0.09
CA LEU A 64 0.47 -16.37 -1.02
C LEU A 64 -0.97 -16.05 -0.61
N LYS A 65 -1.42 -16.57 0.54
CA LYS A 65 -2.72 -16.24 1.13
C LYS A 65 -2.87 -14.74 1.37
N ALA A 66 -1.84 -14.12 1.95
CA ALA A 66 -1.84 -12.67 2.18
C ALA A 66 -1.81 -11.86 0.86
N TYR A 67 -1.08 -12.34 -0.16
CA TYR A 67 -1.00 -11.74 -1.48
C TYR A 67 -2.34 -11.78 -2.22
N GLN A 68 -3.04 -12.91 -2.19
CA GLN A 68 -4.30 -13.13 -2.92
C GLN A 68 -5.53 -12.51 -2.24
N TYR A 69 -5.38 -12.02 -1.03
CA TYR A 69 -6.49 -11.48 -0.27
C TYR A 69 -7.18 -10.32 -1.02
N ARG A 70 -8.49 -10.43 -1.25
CA ARG A 70 -9.35 -9.53 -2.04
C ARG A 70 -8.88 -9.29 -3.51
N GLY A 71 -7.97 -10.09 -4.04
CA GLY A 71 -7.49 -9.97 -5.42
C GLY A 71 -6.59 -8.75 -5.72
N TYR A 72 -6.43 -7.82 -4.80
CA TYR A 72 -5.59 -6.63 -5.02
C TYR A 72 -4.10 -6.97 -4.96
N HIS A 73 -3.33 -6.36 -5.86
CA HIS A 73 -1.89 -6.57 -5.94
C HIS A 73 -1.14 -6.03 -4.72
N LYS A 74 -0.31 -6.84 -4.12
CA LYS A 74 0.40 -6.52 -2.88
C LYS A 74 1.90 -6.69 -3.01
N GLY A 75 2.66 -5.66 -2.61
CA GLY A 75 4.09 -5.74 -2.44
C GLY A 75 4.49 -6.35 -1.08
N ALA A 76 5.79 -6.60 -0.89
CA ALA A 76 6.30 -7.23 0.34
C ALA A 76 5.92 -6.49 1.65
N ARG A 77 5.80 -5.16 1.64
CA ARG A 77 5.36 -4.39 2.81
C ARG A 77 3.88 -4.61 3.11
N SER A 78 3.02 -4.59 2.08
CA SER A 78 1.58 -4.85 2.25
C SER A 78 1.31 -6.28 2.71
N ILE A 79 2.07 -7.26 2.18
CA ILE A 79 2.01 -8.65 2.65
C ILE A 79 2.40 -8.74 4.13
N TYR A 80 3.50 -8.08 4.54
CA TYR A 80 3.93 -8.04 5.93
C TYR A 80 2.84 -7.49 6.86
N MET A 81 2.25 -6.34 6.50
CA MET A 81 1.18 -5.73 7.29
C MET A 81 -0.06 -6.64 7.35
N ARG A 82 -0.46 -7.25 6.23
CA ARG A 82 -1.58 -8.20 6.24
C ARG A 82 -1.33 -9.42 7.13
N LEU A 83 -0.12 -9.96 7.14
CA LEU A 83 0.25 -11.07 8.03
C LEU A 83 0.12 -10.68 9.52
N LEU A 84 0.44 -9.44 9.88
CA LEU A 84 0.26 -8.93 11.25
C LEU A 84 -1.21 -8.82 11.68
N HIS A 85 -2.12 -8.63 10.72
CA HIS A 85 -3.57 -8.52 10.94
C HIS A 85 -4.32 -9.86 10.75
N MET A 86 -3.61 -10.98 10.65
CA MET A 86 -4.23 -12.30 10.67
C MET A 86 -4.50 -12.76 12.10
N GLU A 87 -5.45 -13.67 12.27
CA GLU A 87 -5.74 -14.33 13.54
C GLU A 87 -5.33 -15.83 13.49
N PRO A 88 -4.31 -16.23 14.24
CA PRO A 88 -3.42 -15.39 15.06
C PRO A 88 -2.46 -14.56 14.21
N PRO A 89 -1.91 -13.44 14.73
CA PRO A 89 -0.95 -12.59 14.03
C PRO A 89 0.32 -13.36 13.63
N ILE A 90 0.76 -13.18 12.39
CA ILE A 90 1.95 -13.85 11.86
C ILE A 90 3.08 -12.84 11.70
N VAL A 91 4.11 -12.97 12.54
CA VAL A 91 5.32 -12.15 12.47
C VAL A 91 6.35 -12.81 11.55
N MET A 92 6.57 -12.20 10.38
CA MET A 92 7.55 -12.70 9.43
C MET A 92 8.46 -11.55 8.97
N ASN A 93 9.78 -11.72 9.03
CA ASN A 93 10.73 -10.68 8.61
C ASN A 93 10.53 -10.30 7.12
N ILE A 94 10.48 -9.01 6.82
CA ILE A 94 10.30 -8.50 5.44
C ILE A 94 11.40 -9.01 4.49
N LYS A 95 12.65 -9.20 4.98
CA LYS A 95 13.73 -9.79 4.19
C LYS A 95 13.40 -11.23 3.78
N LYS A 96 12.79 -12.01 4.70
CA LYS A 96 12.32 -13.37 4.42
C LYS A 96 11.18 -13.36 3.39
N ILE A 97 10.20 -12.49 3.53
CA ILE A 97 9.10 -12.32 2.57
C ILE A 97 9.66 -12.03 1.17
N ARG A 98 10.57 -11.05 1.02
CA ARG A 98 11.20 -10.72 -0.26
C ARG A 98 11.99 -11.89 -0.85
N ARG A 99 12.71 -12.64 -0.03
CA ARG A 99 13.48 -13.82 -0.43
C ARG A 99 12.55 -14.91 -0.98
N LEU A 100 11.45 -15.21 -0.28
CA LEU A 100 10.48 -16.22 -0.68
C LEU A 100 9.69 -15.79 -1.92
N MET A 101 9.25 -14.54 -2.00
CA MET A 101 8.63 -13.99 -3.22
C MET A 101 9.54 -14.18 -4.44
N LYS A 102 10.85 -13.87 -4.30
CA LYS A 102 11.82 -14.07 -5.37
C LYS A 102 12.02 -15.56 -5.68
N LYS A 103 12.14 -16.43 -4.66
CA LYS A 103 12.35 -17.87 -4.79
C LYS A 103 11.23 -18.55 -5.58
N TYR A 104 9.99 -18.16 -5.29
CA TYR A 104 8.79 -18.74 -5.91
C TYR A 104 8.21 -17.86 -7.03
N ASN A 105 9.00 -16.91 -7.54
CA ASN A 105 8.66 -16.04 -8.67
C ASN A 105 7.34 -15.25 -8.50
N LEU A 106 6.99 -14.89 -7.25
CA LEU A 106 5.85 -14.05 -6.95
C LEU A 106 6.21 -12.58 -7.10
N GLN A 107 5.61 -11.89 -8.06
CA GLN A 107 5.88 -10.49 -8.35
C GLN A 107 4.62 -9.64 -8.13
N CYS A 108 4.81 -8.42 -7.63
CA CYS A 108 3.75 -7.42 -7.60
C CYS A 108 3.78 -6.65 -8.92
N PRO A 109 2.71 -6.68 -9.74
CA PRO A 109 2.68 -6.04 -11.06
C PRO A 109 2.52 -4.52 -10.99
N ILE A 110 2.27 -3.93 -9.81
CA ILE A 110 2.14 -2.49 -9.65
C ILE A 110 3.44 -1.80 -10.11
N ARG A 111 3.30 -0.83 -11.02
CA ARG A 111 4.44 -0.06 -11.54
C ARG A 111 5.18 0.68 -10.44
N LYS A 112 6.50 0.68 -10.49
CA LYS A 112 7.31 1.55 -9.63
C LYS A 112 7.17 3.00 -10.08
N ALA A 113 6.90 3.91 -9.12
CA ALA A 113 6.88 5.34 -9.40
C ALA A 113 8.23 5.80 -9.99
N ASN A 114 8.17 6.53 -11.11
CA ASN A 114 9.38 7.06 -11.73
C ASN A 114 9.93 8.24 -10.91
N THR A 115 11.08 8.03 -10.27
CA THR A 115 11.78 9.02 -9.44
C THR A 115 12.13 10.30 -10.22
N TYR A 116 12.48 10.19 -11.49
CA TYR A 116 12.77 11.36 -12.36
C TYR A 116 11.53 12.23 -12.60
N ARG A 117 10.34 11.65 -12.74
CA ARG A 117 9.09 12.42 -12.83
C ARG A 117 8.81 13.20 -11.55
N ARG A 118 9.09 12.60 -10.37
CA ARG A 118 8.97 13.30 -9.08
C ARG A 118 9.94 14.48 -8.98
N MET A 119 11.21 14.30 -9.35
CA MET A 119 12.22 15.37 -9.36
C MET A 119 11.90 16.49 -10.36
N ALA A 120 11.51 16.14 -11.60
CA ALA A 120 11.13 17.11 -12.62
C ALA A 120 9.90 17.93 -12.20
N LYS A 121 8.91 17.27 -11.56
CA LYS A 121 7.73 17.95 -10.99
C LYS A 121 8.12 18.85 -9.82
N ALA A 122 9.10 18.44 -8.98
CA ALA A 122 9.66 19.24 -7.88
C ALA A 122 10.36 20.52 -8.38
N MET A 123 11.11 20.43 -9.46
CA MET A 123 11.83 21.58 -10.05
C MET A 123 10.91 22.57 -10.76
N ALA A 124 9.80 22.11 -11.35
CA ALA A 124 8.84 22.95 -12.06
C ALA A 124 7.97 23.85 -11.16
N THR A 125 7.95 23.61 -9.84
CA THR A 125 7.07 24.29 -8.87
C THR A 125 7.74 25.40 -8.06
N ALA A 126 8.87 25.95 -8.50
CA ALA A 126 9.68 26.92 -7.74
C ALA A 126 9.12 28.36 -7.71
N TYR A 127 7.83 28.62 -7.93
CA TYR A 127 7.30 30.00 -7.78
C TYR A 127 5.87 30.10 -7.22
N THR A 128 5.74 30.75 -6.05
CA THR A 128 4.81 31.74 -5.50
C THR A 128 3.57 31.39 -4.68
N ALA A 129 3.38 32.22 -3.68
CA ALA A 129 2.25 32.75 -2.90
C ALA A 129 1.84 31.98 -1.61
N PRO A 130 1.44 32.65 -0.51
CA PRO A 130 1.34 32.02 0.82
C PRO A 130 0.19 31.03 0.88
N ASN A 131 0.53 29.79 1.23
CA ASN A 131 -0.38 28.69 1.46
C ASN A 131 -0.63 28.57 2.97
N ILE A 132 -1.86 28.51 3.41
CA ILE A 132 -2.22 28.42 4.83
C ILE A 132 -1.83 27.04 5.40
N VAL A 133 -1.88 25.99 4.58
CA VAL A 133 -1.61 24.60 5.00
C VAL A 133 -0.11 24.30 5.11
N ASN A 134 0.75 25.05 4.45
CA ASN A 134 2.22 24.99 4.47
C ASN A 134 2.84 23.56 4.43
N ARG A 135 2.10 22.55 3.94
CA ARG A 135 2.47 21.12 3.87
C ARG A 135 2.59 20.39 5.21
N GLU A 136 2.17 20.99 6.29
CA GLU A 136 2.17 20.42 7.64
C GLU A 136 0.90 19.60 7.88
N PHE A 137 0.59 18.66 6.96
CA PHE A 137 -0.65 17.91 6.97
C PHE A 137 -0.85 17.02 8.21
N GLU A 138 0.22 16.53 8.80
CA GLU A 138 0.19 15.59 9.93
C GLU A 138 0.20 16.31 11.29
N GLU A 139 0.73 17.54 11.34
CA GLU A 139 0.91 18.29 12.60
C GLU A 139 -0.40 18.82 13.19
N HIS A 140 -1.45 18.96 12.38
CA HIS A 140 -2.74 19.51 12.83
C HIS A 140 -3.68 18.47 13.46
N GLY A 141 -3.39 17.18 13.34
CA GLY A 141 -4.22 16.09 13.85
C GLY A 141 -5.44 15.75 12.99
N PRO A 142 -6.20 14.71 13.39
CA PRO A 142 -7.37 14.23 12.64
C PRO A 142 -8.47 15.29 12.50
N ARG A 143 -9.17 15.27 11.36
CA ARG A 143 -10.35 16.12 11.05
C ARG A 143 -10.08 17.62 10.98
N LYS A 144 -8.81 18.06 10.99
CA LYS A 144 -8.45 19.49 10.90
C LYS A 144 -8.24 19.96 9.47
N ILE A 145 -7.59 19.16 8.65
CA ILE A 145 -7.36 19.46 7.24
C ILE A 145 -7.94 18.34 6.39
N LEU A 146 -8.94 18.68 5.60
CA LEU A 146 -9.59 17.77 4.66
C LEU A 146 -9.23 18.18 3.25
N LEU A 147 -8.81 17.23 2.43
CA LEU A 147 -8.43 17.44 1.04
C LEU A 147 -9.56 16.98 0.13
N THR A 148 -9.97 17.81 -0.83
CA THR A 148 -10.96 17.43 -1.83
C THR A 148 -10.41 17.59 -3.24
N ASP A 149 -10.76 16.64 -4.10
CA ASP A 149 -10.37 16.65 -5.52
C ASP A 149 -11.30 15.75 -6.33
N ILE A 150 -11.23 15.89 -7.65
CA ILE A 150 -12.01 15.11 -8.61
C ILE A 150 -11.07 14.28 -9.45
N THR A 151 -11.41 13.00 -9.63
CA THR A 151 -10.70 12.14 -10.58
C THR A 151 -11.65 11.57 -11.64
N TYR A 152 -11.04 11.20 -12.78
CA TYR A 152 -11.73 10.53 -13.87
C TYR A 152 -11.59 9.01 -13.71
N ILE A 153 -12.71 8.33 -13.83
CA ILE A 153 -12.76 6.87 -13.92
C ILE A 153 -13.11 6.53 -15.36
N ILE A 154 -12.15 6.01 -16.10
CA ILE A 154 -12.26 5.70 -17.51
C ILE A 154 -12.17 4.19 -17.69
N ASN A 155 -13.23 3.62 -18.26
CA ASN A 155 -13.27 2.25 -18.74
C ASN A 155 -13.82 2.29 -20.19
N GLU A 156 -13.16 1.61 -21.12
CA GLU A 156 -13.55 1.60 -22.54
C GLU A 156 -14.89 0.90 -22.78
N LYS A 157 -15.32 0.04 -21.85
CA LYS A 157 -16.53 -0.79 -21.97
C LYS A 157 -17.76 -0.18 -21.26
N ALA A 158 -17.58 0.89 -20.48
CA ALA A 158 -18.61 1.47 -19.64
C ALA A 158 -18.65 3.00 -19.76
N PRO A 159 -19.70 3.68 -19.25
CA PRO A 159 -19.76 5.13 -19.23
C PRO A 159 -18.57 5.75 -18.53
N ARG A 160 -18.10 6.90 -19.01
CA ARG A 160 -17.09 7.71 -18.30
C ARG A 160 -17.70 8.25 -17.02
N CYS A 161 -17.03 8.01 -15.90
CA CYS A 161 -17.46 8.52 -14.60
C CYS A 161 -16.45 9.50 -14.00
N TYR A 162 -16.95 10.33 -13.12
CA TYR A 162 -16.20 11.30 -12.33
C TYR A 162 -16.41 10.98 -10.86
N MET A 163 -15.34 10.97 -10.09
CA MET A 163 -15.41 10.73 -8.64
C MET A 163 -14.90 11.94 -7.90
N SER A 164 -15.76 12.55 -7.09
CA SER A 164 -15.40 13.57 -6.10
C SER A 164 -15.13 12.89 -4.77
N THR A 165 -14.08 13.30 -4.07
CA THR A 165 -13.64 12.68 -2.81
C THR A 165 -13.26 13.73 -1.80
N ILE A 166 -13.45 13.41 -0.51
CA ILE A 166 -12.88 14.17 0.60
C ILE A 166 -12.12 13.19 1.50
N ILE A 167 -10.81 13.43 1.67
CA ILE A 167 -9.94 12.63 2.55
C ILE A 167 -9.39 13.48 3.69
N ASP A 168 -9.20 12.86 4.84
CA ASP A 168 -8.47 13.46 5.96
C ASP A 168 -6.96 13.45 5.65
N ALA A 169 -6.33 14.60 5.68
CA ALA A 169 -4.92 14.73 5.35
C ALA A 169 -4.00 14.02 6.36
N CYS A 170 -4.40 13.95 7.64
CA CYS A 170 -3.66 13.31 8.72
C CYS A 170 -3.81 11.78 8.67
N THR A 171 -5.04 11.27 8.73
CA THR A 171 -5.32 9.83 8.80
C THR A 171 -5.39 9.14 7.44
N LYS A 172 -5.44 9.92 6.36
CA LYS A 172 -5.65 9.45 4.98
C LYS A 172 -6.98 8.70 4.79
N GLU A 173 -7.90 8.82 5.74
CA GLU A 173 -9.22 8.21 5.65
C GLU A 173 -10.08 8.91 4.60
N LEU A 174 -10.69 8.13 3.72
CA LEU A 174 -11.70 8.62 2.78
C LEU A 174 -13.01 8.82 3.53
N LEU A 175 -13.38 10.08 3.79
CA LEU A 175 -14.53 10.44 4.61
C LEU A 175 -15.84 10.45 3.82
N SER A 176 -15.77 10.94 2.58
CA SER A 176 -16.91 10.93 1.67
C SER A 176 -16.48 10.88 0.22
N TRP A 177 -17.35 10.34 -0.62
CA TRP A 177 -17.15 10.30 -2.06
C TRP A 177 -18.48 10.17 -2.80
N VAL A 178 -18.52 10.70 -3.99
CA VAL A 178 -19.67 10.58 -4.91
C VAL A 178 -19.15 10.27 -6.30
N LEU A 179 -19.74 9.25 -6.94
CA LEU A 179 -19.53 8.92 -8.33
C LEU A 179 -20.65 9.54 -9.18
N SER A 180 -20.33 10.08 -10.35
CA SER A 180 -21.29 10.70 -11.27
C SER A 180 -20.87 10.49 -12.72
N GLU A 181 -21.83 10.35 -13.62
CA GLU A 181 -21.61 10.41 -15.06
C GLU A 181 -21.51 11.85 -15.59
N SER A 182 -21.94 12.84 -14.78
CA SER A 182 -21.86 14.27 -15.10
C SER A 182 -20.77 14.97 -14.31
N LEU A 183 -20.03 15.87 -14.95
CA LEU A 183 -19.02 16.73 -14.31
C LEU A 183 -19.62 18.04 -13.79
N GLU A 184 -20.91 18.11 -13.59
CA GLU A 184 -21.58 19.28 -13.01
C GLU A 184 -21.28 19.41 -11.51
N ILE A 185 -21.51 20.61 -10.96
CA ILE A 185 -21.14 20.89 -9.56
C ILE A 185 -21.89 20.05 -8.53
N ASP A 186 -23.05 19.54 -8.87
CA ASP A 186 -23.97 18.94 -7.91
C ASP A 186 -23.39 17.72 -7.19
N PHE A 187 -22.57 16.89 -7.88
CA PHE A 187 -21.92 15.74 -7.23
C PHE A 187 -20.81 16.16 -6.24
N VAL A 188 -20.17 17.32 -6.46
CA VAL A 188 -19.19 17.88 -5.50
C VAL A 188 -19.91 18.41 -4.27
N LEU A 189 -21.03 19.11 -4.46
CA LEU A 189 -21.86 19.58 -3.34
C LEU A 189 -22.39 18.38 -2.53
N GLU A 190 -22.81 17.32 -3.22
CA GLU A 190 -23.29 16.09 -2.56
C GLU A 190 -22.19 15.42 -1.76
N THR A 191 -20.93 15.44 -2.23
CA THR A 191 -19.78 14.92 -1.47
C THR A 191 -19.60 15.65 -0.15
N VAL A 192 -19.76 16.99 -0.13
CA VAL A 192 -19.71 17.79 1.11
C VAL A 192 -20.89 17.51 2.03
N LYS A 193 -22.11 17.36 1.48
CA LYS A 193 -23.30 17.02 2.29
C LYS A 193 -23.14 15.67 2.98
N GLN A 194 -22.67 14.66 2.26
CA GLN A 194 -22.38 13.33 2.83
C GLN A 194 -21.28 13.38 3.90
N LEU A 195 -20.25 14.24 3.74
CA LEU A 195 -19.26 14.48 4.78
C LEU A 195 -19.92 14.98 6.06
N ILE A 196 -20.76 16.01 5.94
CA ILE A 196 -21.45 16.63 7.08
C ILE A 196 -22.41 15.65 7.74
N GLU A 197 -23.16 14.89 6.95
CA GLU A 197 -24.11 13.89 7.46
C GLU A 197 -23.41 12.78 8.26
N LYS A 198 -22.28 12.28 7.76
CA LYS A 198 -21.58 11.14 8.37
C LYS A 198 -20.61 11.52 9.48
N HIS A 199 -19.97 12.68 9.37
CA HIS A 199 -18.84 13.09 10.21
C HIS A 199 -19.02 14.49 10.84
N GLY A 200 -20.18 15.12 10.69
CA GLY A 200 -20.41 16.50 11.16
C GLY A 200 -20.10 16.69 12.64
N THR A 201 -20.33 15.67 13.48
CA THR A 201 -20.00 15.71 14.92
C THR A 201 -18.49 15.73 15.21
N ASP A 202 -17.68 15.23 14.28
CA ASP A 202 -16.22 15.15 14.42
C ASP A 202 -15.52 16.38 13.82
N LEU A 203 -16.28 17.21 13.10
CA LEU A 203 -15.77 18.43 12.48
C LEU A 203 -15.91 19.61 13.46
N SER A 204 -15.07 20.60 13.30
CA SER A 204 -15.09 21.83 14.10
C SER A 204 -15.02 23.05 13.20
N THR A 205 -15.29 24.24 13.75
CA THR A 205 -15.12 25.52 13.05
C THR A 205 -13.69 25.80 12.58
N GLU A 206 -12.72 25.02 13.10
CA GLU A 206 -11.32 25.05 12.64
C GLU A 206 -11.05 24.14 11.44
N THR A 207 -12.00 23.24 11.12
CA THR A 207 -11.83 22.30 9.99
C THR A 207 -11.71 23.06 8.68
N LEU A 208 -10.65 22.74 7.95
CA LEU A 208 -10.27 23.37 6.69
C LEU A 208 -10.48 22.40 5.54
N ILE A 209 -11.32 22.76 4.56
CA ILE A 209 -11.43 22.03 3.30
C ILE A 209 -10.47 22.66 2.30
N HIS A 210 -9.46 21.90 1.89
CA HIS A 210 -8.44 22.32 0.95
C HIS A 210 -8.67 21.69 -0.43
N SER A 211 -8.71 22.51 -1.48
CA SER A 211 -8.91 22.10 -2.86
C SER A 211 -7.91 22.76 -3.80
N ASP A 212 -7.90 22.34 -5.04
CA ASP A 212 -7.31 23.13 -6.13
C ASP A 212 -8.18 24.35 -6.46
N GLN A 213 -7.77 25.15 -7.45
CA GLN A 213 -8.52 26.31 -7.95
C GLN A 213 -9.51 25.94 -9.07
N GLY A 214 -10.01 24.72 -9.09
CA GLY A 214 -10.99 24.25 -10.07
C GLY A 214 -12.31 25.04 -10.01
N SER A 215 -13.03 25.11 -11.14
CA SER A 215 -14.30 25.84 -11.25
C SER A 215 -15.37 25.36 -10.29
N HIS A 216 -15.37 24.09 -9.90
CA HIS A 216 -16.27 23.51 -8.92
C HIS A 216 -16.08 24.14 -7.54
N TYR A 217 -14.82 24.28 -7.11
CA TYR A 217 -14.44 24.77 -5.78
C TYR A 217 -14.47 26.30 -5.66
N THR A 218 -14.42 27.01 -6.78
CA THR A 218 -14.55 28.48 -6.83
C THR A 218 -16.00 28.93 -7.02
N SER A 219 -16.94 28.03 -7.18
CA SER A 219 -18.34 28.34 -7.39
C SER A 219 -19.00 28.93 -6.13
N ILE A 220 -19.94 29.85 -6.35
CA ILE A 220 -20.70 30.47 -5.25
C ILE A 220 -21.45 29.44 -4.43
N LYS A 221 -22.02 28.39 -5.06
CA LYS A 221 -22.73 27.31 -4.39
C LYS A 221 -21.84 26.53 -3.42
N PHE A 222 -20.61 26.21 -3.81
CA PHE A 222 -19.65 25.50 -2.96
C PHE A 222 -19.22 26.37 -1.77
N ILE A 223 -18.85 27.61 -2.03
CA ILE A 223 -18.45 28.57 -0.98
C ILE A 223 -19.60 28.79 0.04
N GLN A 224 -20.83 28.93 -0.44
CA GLN A 224 -21.98 29.12 0.42
C GLN A 224 -22.27 27.88 1.28
N LEU A 225 -22.19 26.67 0.69
CA LEU A 225 -22.37 25.41 1.39
C LEU A 225 -21.37 25.24 2.55
N LEU A 226 -20.10 25.60 2.35
CA LEU A 226 -19.09 25.55 3.40
C LEU A 226 -19.38 26.57 4.51
N LYS A 227 -19.77 27.80 4.16
CA LYS A 227 -20.12 28.83 5.14
C LYS A 227 -21.33 28.46 5.99
N ASP A 228 -22.38 27.90 5.37
CA ASP A 228 -23.62 27.50 6.06
C ASP A 228 -23.35 26.37 7.07
N ASN A 229 -22.24 25.64 6.92
CA ASN A 229 -21.82 24.57 7.81
C ASN A 229 -20.57 24.91 8.64
N GLU A 230 -20.21 26.18 8.74
CA GLU A 230 -19.08 26.69 9.52
C GLU A 230 -17.73 26.08 9.18
N LEU A 231 -17.57 25.58 7.94
CA LEU A 231 -16.33 25.02 7.42
C LEU A 231 -15.50 26.09 6.73
N ARG A 232 -14.19 26.05 6.93
CA ARG A 232 -13.24 26.97 6.31
C ARG A 232 -12.76 26.44 4.98
N GLN A 233 -12.57 27.33 4.00
CA GLN A 233 -12.00 26.98 2.70
C GLN A 233 -10.55 27.42 2.60
N SER A 234 -9.71 26.55 2.03
CA SER A 234 -8.36 26.86 1.58
C SER A 234 -8.18 26.37 0.14
N MET A 235 -7.33 27.02 -0.61
CA MET A 235 -7.01 26.61 -1.98
C MET A 235 -5.51 26.47 -2.16
N SER A 236 -5.10 25.42 -2.86
CA SER A 236 -3.73 25.28 -3.32
C SER A 236 -3.37 26.42 -4.27
N ARG A 237 -2.10 26.73 -4.36
CA ARG A 237 -1.59 27.71 -5.33
C ARG A 237 -1.75 27.18 -6.75
N ARG A 238 -1.90 28.08 -7.70
CA ARG A 238 -2.03 27.72 -9.11
C ARG A 238 -0.82 26.88 -9.54
N ALA A 239 -1.08 25.69 -10.08
CA ALA A 239 -0.09 24.73 -10.56
C ALA A 239 0.84 24.11 -9.48
N ASN A 240 0.46 24.14 -8.20
CA ASN A 240 1.25 23.51 -7.13
C ASN A 240 0.62 22.20 -6.64
N CYS A 241 0.96 21.11 -7.30
CA CYS A 241 0.47 19.77 -6.98
C CYS A 241 0.98 19.19 -5.63
N TRP A 242 1.97 19.80 -4.99
CA TRP A 242 2.47 19.36 -3.69
C TRP A 242 1.49 19.65 -2.55
N ASP A 243 0.65 20.63 -2.71
CA ASP A 243 -0.33 21.03 -1.72
C ASP A 243 -1.51 20.04 -1.64
N ASN A 244 -1.59 19.07 -2.59
CA ASN A 244 -2.60 18.00 -2.63
C ASN A 244 -1.98 16.59 -2.78
N ALA A 245 -0.73 16.41 -2.34
CA ALA A 245 0.02 15.16 -2.51
C ALA A 245 -0.66 13.90 -1.91
N PRO A 246 -1.33 13.97 -0.72
CA PRO A 246 -2.05 12.80 -0.20
C PRO A 246 -3.21 12.38 -1.12
N GLN A 247 -3.93 13.34 -1.71
CA GLN A 247 -5.03 13.08 -2.65
C GLN A 247 -4.53 12.46 -3.97
N GLU A 248 -3.41 12.99 -4.51
CA GLU A 248 -2.77 12.40 -5.69
C GLU A 248 -2.30 10.95 -5.42
N SER A 249 -1.79 10.69 -4.22
CA SER A 249 -1.37 9.35 -3.80
C SER A 249 -2.57 8.40 -3.70
N PHE A 250 -3.68 8.86 -3.11
CA PHE A 250 -4.92 8.12 -3.02
C PHE A 250 -5.43 7.72 -4.40
N PHE A 251 -5.56 8.67 -5.33
CA PHE A 251 -6.00 8.37 -6.70
C PHE A 251 -5.02 7.46 -7.46
N GLY A 252 -3.73 7.60 -7.20
CA GLY A 252 -2.73 6.70 -7.77
C GLY A 252 -2.93 5.25 -7.31
N HIS A 253 -3.18 5.04 -6.02
CA HIS A 253 -3.47 3.70 -5.48
C HIS A 253 -4.79 3.14 -6.00
N MET A 254 -5.83 3.97 -6.05
CA MET A 254 -7.12 3.56 -6.59
C MET A 254 -6.98 3.08 -8.04
N LYS A 255 -6.33 3.86 -8.90
CA LYS A 255 -6.16 3.51 -10.33
C LYS A 255 -5.24 2.31 -10.56
N ASP A 256 -4.30 2.05 -9.65
CA ASP A 256 -3.40 0.90 -9.75
C ASP A 256 -4.02 -0.40 -9.19
N GLU A 257 -5.02 -0.31 -8.31
CA GLU A 257 -5.60 -1.46 -7.60
C GLU A 257 -7.02 -1.78 -8.06
N LEU A 258 -7.82 -0.78 -8.46
CA LEU A 258 -9.19 -0.96 -8.91
C LEU A 258 -9.20 -1.59 -10.32
N ASP A 259 -9.70 -2.80 -10.41
CA ASP A 259 -9.90 -3.49 -11.68
C ASP A 259 -11.34 -3.26 -12.17
N LEU A 260 -11.48 -2.61 -13.33
CA LEU A 260 -12.75 -2.31 -13.97
C LEU A 260 -12.92 -3.07 -15.28
N SER A 261 -12.05 -4.04 -15.58
CA SER A 261 -12.04 -4.75 -16.86
C SER A 261 -13.33 -5.48 -17.18
N GLU A 262 -14.08 -5.90 -16.17
CA GLU A 262 -15.35 -6.61 -16.28
C GLU A 262 -16.58 -5.73 -15.94
N CYS A 263 -16.41 -4.41 -15.87
CA CYS A 263 -17.51 -3.47 -15.65
C CYS A 263 -18.03 -2.93 -17.00
N TYR A 264 -19.32 -3.04 -17.24
CA TYR A 264 -20.00 -2.62 -18.48
C TYR A 264 -21.07 -1.55 -18.24
N SER A 265 -21.41 -1.28 -16.98
CA SER A 265 -22.44 -0.32 -16.59
C SER A 265 -21.96 0.60 -15.47
N TYR A 266 -22.68 1.71 -15.27
CA TYR A 266 -22.46 2.61 -14.15
C TYR A 266 -22.57 1.91 -12.79
N GLU A 267 -23.58 1.06 -12.63
CA GLU A 267 -23.83 0.33 -11.37
C GLU A 267 -22.68 -0.63 -11.02
N GLU A 268 -22.10 -1.30 -12.01
CA GLU A 268 -20.95 -2.18 -11.79
C GLU A 268 -19.71 -1.39 -11.39
N ILE A 269 -19.46 -0.23 -12.02
CA ILE A 269 -18.39 0.68 -11.61
C ILE A 269 -18.65 1.19 -10.19
N LEU A 270 -19.86 1.62 -9.87
CA LEU A 270 -20.25 2.11 -8.54
C LEU A 270 -19.99 1.05 -7.45
N ASN A 271 -20.36 -0.20 -7.70
CA ASN A 271 -20.13 -1.29 -6.77
C ASN A 271 -18.64 -1.60 -6.60
N ALA A 272 -17.88 -1.67 -7.69
CA ALA A 272 -16.43 -1.87 -7.63
C ALA A 272 -15.71 -0.75 -6.87
N VAL A 273 -16.12 0.50 -7.08
CA VAL A 273 -15.58 1.65 -6.33
C VAL A 273 -15.96 1.57 -4.85
N ARG A 274 -17.20 1.19 -4.52
CA ARG A 274 -17.67 1.02 -3.14
C ARG A 274 -16.85 -0.04 -2.41
N ASP A 275 -16.68 -1.22 -2.99
CA ASP A 275 -15.91 -2.31 -2.41
C ASP A 275 -14.44 -1.93 -2.22
N TRP A 276 -13.85 -1.22 -3.18
CA TRP A 276 -12.48 -0.77 -3.07
C TRP A 276 -12.32 0.32 -2.01
N THR A 277 -13.25 1.29 -1.89
CA THR A 277 -13.19 2.35 -0.89
C THR A 277 -13.35 1.83 0.53
N GLU A 278 -14.20 0.81 0.73
CA GLU A 278 -14.32 0.11 2.00
C GLU A 278 -13.01 -0.60 2.36
N TYR A 279 -12.46 -1.38 1.42
CA TYR A 279 -11.15 -2.00 1.60
C TYR A 279 -10.05 -0.97 1.90
N TYR A 280 -10.03 0.16 1.19
CA TYR A 280 -9.05 1.22 1.41
C TYR A 280 -9.08 1.74 2.85
N ASN A 281 -10.25 2.01 3.37
CA ASN A 281 -10.43 2.58 4.70
C ASN A 281 -10.17 1.55 5.83
N THR A 282 -10.54 0.28 5.64
CA THR A 282 -10.58 -0.70 6.74
C THR A 282 -9.49 -1.76 6.67
N GLU A 283 -8.96 -2.09 5.49
CA GLU A 283 -8.07 -3.24 5.31
C GLU A 283 -6.81 -2.93 4.51
N ARG A 284 -6.71 -1.72 3.93
CA ARG A 284 -5.51 -1.30 3.23
C ARG A 284 -4.53 -0.66 4.18
N TYR A 285 -3.73 -1.50 4.83
CA TYR A 285 -2.73 -1.05 5.80
C TYR A 285 -1.62 -0.25 5.13
N GLN A 286 -1.22 0.85 5.79
CA GLN A 286 -0.23 1.79 5.27
C GLN A 286 0.97 1.87 6.22
N TRP A 287 2.17 1.88 5.63
CA TRP A 287 3.39 1.88 6.44
C TRP A 287 3.53 3.14 7.28
N ASP A 288 3.17 4.29 6.71
CA ASP A 288 3.29 5.60 7.34
C ASP A 288 2.16 5.87 8.35
N LEU A 289 1.11 5.06 8.38
CA LEU A 289 0.05 5.06 9.38
C LEU A 289 0.30 4.00 10.48
N ALA A 290 1.50 3.91 10.98
CA ALA A 290 1.90 2.93 11.99
C ALA A 290 1.54 1.47 11.62
N ARG A 291 1.44 1.14 10.34
CA ARG A 291 1.05 -0.17 9.76
C ARG A 291 -0.44 -0.50 9.92
N LEU A 292 -1.25 0.51 10.17
CA LEU A 292 -2.70 0.41 10.34
C LEU A 292 -3.43 0.81 9.05
N SER A 293 -4.71 0.51 8.97
CA SER A 293 -5.62 1.09 8.01
C SER A 293 -5.97 2.54 8.39
N PRO A 294 -6.49 3.37 7.47
CA PRO A 294 -6.92 4.73 7.80
C PRO A 294 -7.86 4.82 9.00
N VAL A 295 -8.87 3.93 9.08
CA VAL A 295 -9.83 3.89 10.20
C VAL A 295 -9.16 3.44 11.50
N GLU A 296 -8.34 2.40 11.47
CA GLU A 296 -7.60 1.96 12.67
C GLU A 296 -6.63 3.04 13.15
N TYR A 297 -6.00 3.77 12.22
CA TYR A 297 -5.10 4.86 12.57
C TYR A 297 -5.86 6.04 13.20
N TYR A 298 -7.04 6.40 12.69
CA TYR A 298 -7.90 7.38 13.32
C TYR A 298 -8.28 6.98 14.76
N GLN A 299 -8.68 5.72 14.97
CA GLN A 299 -8.99 5.18 16.29
C GLN A 299 -7.77 5.24 17.22
N TYR A 300 -6.60 4.85 16.72
CA TYR A 300 -5.36 4.94 17.48
C TYR A 300 -5.02 6.38 17.88
N MET A 301 -5.13 7.34 16.96
CA MET A 301 -4.87 8.76 17.23
C MET A 301 -5.85 9.37 18.26
N THR A 302 -7.10 8.92 18.28
CA THR A 302 -8.14 9.44 19.19
C THR A 302 -8.17 8.76 20.55
N THR A 303 -7.84 7.46 20.61
CA THR A 303 -7.90 6.68 21.86
C THR A 303 -6.54 6.48 22.53
N GLY A 304 -5.43 6.64 21.80
CA GLY A 304 -4.08 6.28 22.23
C GLY A 304 -3.82 4.77 22.32
N ILE A 305 -4.79 3.92 21.94
CA ILE A 305 -4.68 2.46 22.05
C ILE A 305 -4.25 1.89 20.69
N TYR A 306 -3.02 1.33 20.64
CA TYR A 306 -2.52 0.67 19.44
C TYR A 306 -3.15 -0.74 19.30
N PRO A 307 -3.84 -1.05 18.17
CA PRO A 307 -4.68 -2.25 18.07
C PRO A 307 -3.89 -3.55 17.85
N LEU A 308 -2.65 -3.48 17.36
CA LEU A 308 -1.89 -4.69 17.03
C LEU A 308 -1.12 -5.22 18.23
N ILE A 309 -1.37 -6.48 18.60
CA ILE A 309 -0.51 -7.23 19.52
C ILE A 309 0.65 -7.82 18.70
N ILE A 310 1.80 -7.14 18.69
CA ILE A 310 3.00 -7.66 18.05
C ILE A 310 3.67 -8.63 19.06
N PRO A 311 3.70 -9.95 18.81
CA PRO A 311 4.42 -10.87 19.68
C PRO A 311 5.89 -10.49 19.75
N LYS A 312 6.44 -10.35 20.97
CA LYS A 312 7.86 -10.02 21.17
C LYS A 312 8.72 -11.08 20.47
N ALA A 313 9.64 -10.66 19.64
CA ALA A 313 10.63 -11.56 19.06
C ALA A 313 11.44 -12.21 20.20
N LYS A 314 11.59 -13.55 20.19
CA LYS A 314 12.42 -14.26 21.17
C LYS A 314 13.84 -13.71 21.09
N GLY A 315 14.25 -12.88 22.06
CA GLY A 315 15.63 -12.38 22.19
C GLY A 315 15.83 -10.89 22.47
N GLU A 316 14.78 -10.06 22.54
CA GLU A 316 14.93 -8.63 22.90
C GLU A 316 14.60 -8.42 24.37
N ASN A 317 15.65 -8.17 25.17
CA ASN A 317 15.55 -7.73 26.54
C ASN A 317 14.92 -6.32 26.61
N ASN A 318 14.09 -6.11 27.62
CA ASN A 318 13.41 -4.86 27.96
C ASN A 318 14.37 -3.65 27.96
N GLN A 319 14.34 -2.86 26.91
CA GLN A 319 14.73 -1.42 26.93
C GLN A 319 14.15 -0.75 25.69
N SER A 320 13.10 0.02 25.91
CA SER A 320 12.52 1.10 25.11
C SER A 320 11.00 1.00 24.94
N GLU A 321 10.30 1.15 26.06
CA GLU A 321 8.98 1.77 26.05
C GLU A 321 9.24 3.28 26.16
N ALA A 322 9.45 3.96 25.05
CA ALA A 322 9.32 5.42 24.86
C ALA A 322 10.12 5.84 23.64
N SER A 323 9.50 5.81 22.49
CA SER A 323 9.73 6.67 21.32
C SER A 323 9.23 5.96 20.05
N LEU A 324 7.96 6.21 19.75
CA LEU A 324 7.39 6.04 18.40
C LEU A 324 6.85 7.40 17.99
#